data_8f6c019812475bf5f15256bc994fe57e
#
_entry.id   8f6c019812475bf5f15256bc994fe57e
#
_cell.length_a   1.000
_cell.length_b   1.000
_cell.length_c   1.000
_cell.angle_alpha   90.00
_cell.angle_beta   90.00
_cell.angle_gamma   90.00
#
_symmetry.space_group_name_H-M   'P 1'
#
loop_
_entity.id
_entity.type
_entity.pdbx_description
1 polymer ?
#
loop_
_entity_poly.entity_id
_entity_poly.type
_entity_poly.pdbx_seq_one_letter_code
_entity_poly.pdbx_strand_id
1 'polypeptide(L)'
;MENMNPESLLRKAQALGEDIKEMESIDVLGAYQQAQTKIKINRRRSMYNQLMRYAAFLTIPLLLSSLVLGYLYWGATDAEEKYAEVVAATGSIIRYELPDHSVVWLNSGSTLRYPTVFKKDNRNVELKGEAYFEVEADRERPFYVNTPAGLSVYVYGTKFNVNAYEDDNSIETVLEKGKVNVISPDGKTTVQLAPGERLLYNKADQKLMKGKVDVYEKVAWKDGKLIFRNAELDEIFKRLARH
;
A
#
# COMPACT_ATOMS: atom_id res chain seq x y z
N MET A 1 41.48 -55.42 -87.85
CA MET A 1 42.57 -54.77 -87.13
C MET A 1 42.55 -53.30 -87.54
N GLU A 2 41.93 -52.48 -86.69
CA GLU A 2 41.77 -51.03 -87.01
C GLU A 2 43.12 -50.38 -86.70
N ASN A 3 43.71 -49.83 -87.78
CA ASN A 3 44.96 -49.04 -87.73
C ASN A 3 44.73 -47.75 -86.97
N MET A 4 44.97 -47.82 -85.70
CA MET A 4 44.88 -46.62 -84.85
C MET A 4 46.08 -45.71 -85.18
N ASN A 5 45.80 -44.54 -85.76
CA ASN A 5 46.81 -43.57 -86.12
C ASN A 5 47.59 -43.10 -84.87
N PRO A 6 48.99 -43.20 -84.92
CA PRO A 6 49.82 -42.83 -83.76
C PRO A 6 49.60 -41.43 -83.23
N GLU A 7 49.22 -40.44 -84.17
CA GLU A 7 48.87 -39.07 -83.75
C GLU A 7 47.56 -38.95 -82.85
N SER A 8 46.59 -39.84 -83.13
CA SER A 8 45.36 -39.87 -82.33
C SER A 8 45.58 -40.40 -80.94
N LEU A 9 46.54 -41.37 -80.80
CA LEU A 9 46.98 -41.91 -79.48
C LEU A 9 47.75 -40.86 -78.67
N LEU A 10 48.61 -40.04 -79.38
CA LEU A 10 49.36 -38.98 -78.70
C LEU A 10 48.43 -37.84 -78.17
N ARG A 11 47.44 -37.45 -78.99
CA ARG A 11 46.43 -36.46 -78.55
C ARG A 11 45.59 -36.95 -77.37
N LYS A 12 45.22 -38.23 -77.43
CA LYS A 12 44.46 -38.82 -76.26
C LYS A 12 45.31 -38.87 -75.02
N ALA A 13 46.60 -39.22 -75.11
CA ALA A 13 47.55 -39.28 -73.99
C ALA A 13 47.80 -37.87 -73.40
N GLN A 14 47.88 -36.83 -74.26
CA GLN A 14 48.02 -35.44 -73.83
C GLN A 14 46.75 -34.96 -73.08
N ALA A 15 45.57 -35.18 -73.69
CA ALA A 15 44.31 -34.85 -73.03
C ALA A 15 44.15 -35.54 -71.67
N LEU A 16 44.52 -36.82 -71.58
CA LEU A 16 44.52 -37.56 -70.33
C LEU A 16 45.51 -37.01 -69.30
N GLY A 17 46.68 -36.51 -69.80
CA GLY A 17 47.66 -35.86 -68.91
C GLY A 17 47.19 -34.50 -68.40
N GLU A 18 46.43 -33.76 -69.18
CA GLU A 18 45.79 -32.50 -68.74
C GLU A 18 44.68 -32.74 -67.74
N ASP A 19 43.82 -33.75 -68.00
CA ASP A 19 42.76 -34.15 -67.06
C ASP A 19 43.34 -34.63 -65.73
N ILE A 20 44.46 -35.35 -65.75
CA ILE A 20 45.14 -35.80 -64.53
C ILE A 20 45.73 -34.62 -63.74
N LYS A 21 46.33 -33.65 -64.41
CA LYS A 21 46.84 -32.44 -63.78
C LYS A 21 45.73 -31.58 -63.20
N GLU A 22 44.60 -31.48 -63.88
CA GLU A 22 43.42 -30.77 -63.37
C GLU A 22 42.85 -31.46 -62.12
N MET A 23 42.78 -32.79 -62.13
CA MET A 23 42.40 -33.58 -60.96
C MET A 23 43.37 -33.45 -59.79
N GLU A 24 44.69 -33.41 -60.07
CA GLU A 24 45.73 -33.20 -59.03
C GLU A 24 45.69 -31.78 -58.42
N SER A 25 45.17 -30.81 -59.16
CA SER A 25 45.04 -29.41 -58.71
C SER A 25 43.85 -29.20 -57.78
N ILE A 26 42.93 -30.18 -57.67
CA ILE A 26 41.75 -30.07 -56.81
C ILE A 26 42.14 -30.30 -55.35
N ASP A 27 42.13 -29.24 -54.56
CA ASP A 27 42.31 -29.32 -53.11
C ASP A 27 41.09 -29.96 -52.43
N VAL A 28 41.04 -31.30 -52.55
CA VAL A 28 39.95 -32.10 -51.95
C VAL A 28 39.93 -31.96 -50.41
N LEU A 29 41.11 -31.77 -49.79
CA LEU A 29 41.23 -31.67 -48.36
C LEU A 29 40.67 -30.31 -47.85
N GLY A 30 40.99 -29.23 -48.56
CA GLY A 30 40.46 -27.91 -48.28
C GLY A 30 38.94 -27.82 -48.46
N ALA A 31 38.45 -28.40 -49.57
CA ALA A 31 37.02 -28.49 -49.85
C ALA A 31 36.27 -29.29 -48.80
N TYR A 32 36.84 -30.41 -48.35
CA TYR A 32 36.26 -31.24 -47.26
C TYR A 32 36.25 -30.49 -45.93
N GLN A 33 37.33 -29.80 -45.57
CA GLN A 33 37.41 -28.99 -44.37
C GLN A 33 36.39 -27.82 -44.37
N GLN A 34 36.27 -27.16 -45.52
CA GLN A 34 35.27 -26.09 -45.69
C GLN A 34 33.83 -26.64 -45.62
N ALA A 35 33.56 -27.80 -46.20
CA ALA A 35 32.25 -28.45 -46.07
C ALA A 35 31.93 -28.81 -44.64
N GLN A 36 32.89 -29.41 -43.92
CA GLN A 36 32.72 -29.73 -42.51
C GLN A 36 32.46 -28.52 -41.61
N THR A 37 33.17 -27.40 -41.83
CA THR A 37 32.96 -26.18 -41.09
C THR A 37 31.60 -25.57 -41.40
N LYS A 38 31.15 -25.54 -42.63
CA LYS A 38 29.81 -25.07 -43.03
C LYS A 38 28.70 -25.93 -42.38
N ILE A 39 28.87 -27.26 -42.36
CA ILE A 39 27.91 -28.18 -41.74
C ILE A 39 27.85 -27.91 -40.21
N LYS A 40 28.99 -27.75 -39.53
CA LYS A 40 29.03 -27.42 -38.09
C LYS A 40 28.36 -26.12 -37.76
N ILE A 41 28.58 -25.05 -38.56
CA ILE A 41 27.98 -23.72 -38.37
C ILE A 41 26.46 -23.80 -38.58
N ASN A 42 26.02 -24.45 -39.67
CA ASN A 42 24.59 -24.59 -39.96
C ASN A 42 23.85 -25.41 -38.90
N ARG A 43 24.46 -26.46 -38.37
CA ARG A 43 23.89 -27.29 -37.29
C ARG A 43 23.74 -26.49 -35.98
N ARG A 44 24.74 -25.68 -35.62
CA ARG A 44 24.65 -24.78 -34.45
C ARG A 44 23.55 -23.72 -34.63
N ARG A 45 23.46 -23.12 -35.82
CA ARG A 45 22.45 -22.09 -36.12
C ARG A 45 21.03 -22.69 -36.13
N SER A 46 20.87 -23.89 -36.62
CA SER A 46 19.59 -24.61 -36.60
C SER A 46 19.18 -24.97 -35.18
N MET A 47 20.09 -25.48 -34.34
CA MET A 47 19.82 -25.78 -32.94
C MET A 47 19.46 -24.48 -32.16
N TYR A 48 20.19 -23.40 -32.37
CA TYR A 48 19.90 -22.11 -31.72
C TYR A 48 18.53 -21.60 -32.11
N ASN A 49 18.16 -21.66 -33.39
CA ASN A 49 16.83 -21.21 -33.86
C ASN A 49 15.70 -22.10 -33.32
N GLN A 50 15.93 -23.39 -33.15
CA GLN A 50 14.97 -24.28 -32.49
C GLN A 50 14.83 -23.94 -31.00
N LEU A 51 15.95 -23.75 -30.29
CA LEU A 51 15.94 -23.37 -28.88
C LEU A 51 15.22 -22.01 -28.67
N MET A 52 15.47 -21.03 -29.54
CA MET A 52 14.79 -19.72 -29.49
C MET A 52 13.29 -19.84 -29.73
N ARG A 53 12.85 -20.74 -30.63
CA ARG A 53 11.40 -20.99 -30.82
C ARG A 53 10.75 -21.62 -29.59
N TYR A 54 11.40 -22.60 -28.97
CA TYR A 54 10.88 -23.21 -27.72
C TYR A 54 10.96 -22.24 -26.54
N ALA A 55 12.03 -21.44 -26.46
CA ALA A 55 12.14 -20.40 -25.44
C ALA A 55 10.99 -19.37 -25.57
N ALA A 56 10.71 -18.88 -26.79
CA ALA A 56 9.61 -17.95 -27.02
C ALA A 56 8.23 -18.57 -26.68
N PHE A 57 8.07 -19.88 -26.96
CA PHE A 57 6.82 -20.58 -26.66
C PHE A 57 6.59 -20.77 -25.13
N LEU A 58 7.65 -20.84 -24.35
CA LEU A 58 7.58 -20.95 -22.89
C LEU A 58 7.54 -19.59 -22.19
N THR A 59 8.26 -18.58 -22.72
CA THR A 59 8.35 -17.27 -22.06
C THR A 59 7.05 -16.46 -22.18
N ILE A 60 6.32 -16.56 -23.29
CA ILE A 60 5.06 -15.82 -23.47
C ILE A 60 3.99 -16.26 -22.45
N PRO A 61 3.65 -17.55 -22.29
CA PRO A 61 2.68 -17.96 -21.27
C PRO A 61 3.15 -17.68 -19.84
N LEU A 62 4.47 -17.74 -19.59
CA LEU A 62 5.03 -17.44 -18.26
C LEU A 62 4.91 -15.95 -17.93
N LEU A 63 5.13 -15.06 -18.90
CA LEU A 63 4.89 -13.62 -18.76
C LEU A 63 3.39 -13.31 -18.59
N LEU A 64 2.53 -13.95 -19.39
CA LEU A 64 1.08 -13.78 -19.25
C LEU A 64 0.57 -14.28 -17.90
N SER A 65 1.05 -15.44 -17.44
CA SER A 65 0.69 -15.95 -16.11
C SER A 65 1.19 -15.04 -14.98
N SER A 66 2.40 -14.49 -15.12
CA SER A 66 2.95 -13.52 -14.15
C SER A 66 2.13 -12.22 -14.13
N LEU A 67 1.69 -11.71 -15.29
CA LEU A 67 0.81 -10.54 -15.38
C LEU A 67 -0.57 -10.82 -14.78
N VAL A 68 -1.15 -11.99 -15.06
CA VAL A 68 -2.44 -12.38 -14.49
C VAL A 68 -2.34 -12.57 -12.97
N LEU A 69 -1.31 -13.25 -12.50
CA LEU A 69 -1.06 -13.42 -11.06
C LEU A 69 -0.79 -12.07 -10.37
N GLY A 70 -0.03 -11.18 -11.02
CA GLY A 70 0.19 -9.81 -10.53
C GLY A 70 -1.10 -9.00 -10.45
N TYR A 71 -1.95 -9.08 -11.49
CA TYR A 71 -3.26 -8.44 -11.51
C TYR A 71 -4.20 -9.00 -10.42
N LEU A 72 -4.26 -10.32 -10.27
CA LEU A 72 -5.06 -10.98 -9.22
C LEU A 72 -4.52 -10.65 -7.83
N TYR A 73 -3.19 -10.60 -7.64
CA TYR A 73 -2.59 -10.20 -6.36
C TYR A 73 -2.86 -8.74 -6.03
N TRP A 74 -2.82 -7.83 -7.02
CA TRP A 74 -3.13 -6.41 -6.81
C TRP A 74 -4.63 -6.19 -6.55
N GLY A 75 -5.51 -6.89 -7.28
CA GLY A 75 -6.96 -6.82 -7.05
C GLY A 75 -7.42 -7.49 -5.75
N ALA A 76 -6.66 -8.45 -5.22
CA ALA A 76 -6.96 -9.09 -3.93
C ALA A 76 -6.62 -8.18 -2.72
N THR A 77 -5.91 -7.06 -2.92
CA THR A 77 -5.62 -6.09 -1.86
C THR A 77 -6.77 -5.11 -1.59
N ASP A 78 -7.79 -5.05 -2.47
CA ASP A 78 -9.04 -4.32 -2.26
C ASP A 78 -10.14 -5.22 -1.63
N ALA A 79 -9.77 -6.11 -0.71
CA ALA A 79 -10.74 -6.80 0.12
C ALA A 79 -11.61 -5.73 0.81
N GLU A 80 -12.92 -5.79 0.62
CA GLU A 80 -13.90 -4.89 1.26
C GLU A 80 -13.54 -4.74 2.75
N GLU A 81 -13.15 -3.52 3.14
CA GLU A 81 -12.85 -3.23 4.53
C GLU A 81 -14.13 -3.46 5.34
N LYS A 82 -14.12 -4.50 6.16
CA LYS A 82 -15.22 -4.75 7.09
C LYS A 82 -15.07 -3.80 8.26
N TYR A 83 -16.11 -3.02 8.50
CA TYR A 83 -16.19 -2.11 9.63
C TYR A 83 -17.03 -2.72 10.74
N ALA A 84 -16.63 -2.47 11.97
CA ALA A 84 -17.42 -2.67 13.16
C ALA A 84 -17.81 -1.30 13.74
N GLU A 85 -18.90 -1.28 14.48
CA GLU A 85 -19.43 -0.08 15.11
C GLU A 85 -19.76 -0.40 16.58
N VAL A 86 -19.31 0.47 17.49
CA VAL A 86 -19.65 0.43 18.90
C VAL A 86 -20.45 1.67 19.23
N VAL A 87 -21.62 1.47 19.83
CA VAL A 87 -22.55 2.53 20.19
C VAL A 87 -22.76 2.54 21.68
N ALA A 88 -22.43 3.64 22.34
CA ALA A 88 -22.79 3.89 23.73
C ALA A 88 -24.23 4.42 23.79
N ALA A 89 -25.13 3.69 24.42
CA ALA A 89 -26.50 4.18 24.65
C ALA A 89 -26.51 5.44 25.53
N THR A 90 -27.58 6.24 25.41
CA THR A 90 -27.77 7.39 26.29
C THR A 90 -27.73 6.97 27.75
N GLY A 91 -26.98 7.67 28.57
CA GLY A 91 -26.78 7.37 30.00
C GLY A 91 -25.71 6.29 30.26
N SER A 92 -24.99 5.81 29.26
CA SER A 92 -23.98 4.75 29.46
C SER A 92 -22.59 5.18 28.98
N ILE A 93 -21.57 4.66 29.65
CA ILE A 93 -20.16 4.80 29.27
C ILE A 93 -19.65 3.39 28.95
N ILE A 94 -19.05 3.22 27.79
CA ILE A 94 -18.51 1.93 27.34
C ILE A 94 -17.00 2.00 27.27
N ARG A 95 -16.32 1.06 27.94
CA ARG A 95 -14.89 0.81 27.73
C ARG A 95 -14.73 -0.32 26.71
N TYR A 96 -13.99 -0.07 25.64
CA TYR A 96 -13.80 -0.99 24.55
C TYR A 96 -12.32 -1.09 24.15
N GLU A 97 -11.85 -2.29 23.83
CA GLU A 97 -10.50 -2.53 23.33
C GLU A 97 -10.54 -2.76 21.81
N LEU A 98 -9.78 -1.96 21.06
CA LEU A 98 -9.65 -2.05 19.62
C LEU A 98 -8.71 -3.19 19.18
N PRO A 99 -8.72 -3.59 17.90
CA PRO A 99 -7.86 -4.68 17.39
C PRO A 99 -6.34 -4.44 17.52
N ASP A 100 -5.91 -3.20 17.75
CA ASP A 100 -4.51 -2.81 17.98
C ASP A 100 -4.14 -2.70 19.45
N HIS A 101 -5.02 -3.17 20.35
CA HIS A 101 -4.92 -3.04 21.81
C HIS A 101 -5.08 -1.62 22.37
N SER A 102 -5.40 -0.64 21.51
CA SER A 102 -5.81 0.68 21.99
C SER A 102 -7.12 0.56 22.76
N VAL A 103 -7.24 1.31 23.86
CA VAL A 103 -8.45 1.34 24.69
C VAL A 103 -9.19 2.64 24.48
N VAL A 104 -10.51 2.53 24.30
CA VAL A 104 -11.39 3.67 24.10
C VAL A 104 -12.50 3.64 25.17
N TRP A 105 -12.72 4.75 25.82
CA TRP A 105 -13.93 5.02 26.59
C TRP A 105 -14.85 5.85 25.70
N LEU A 106 -16.05 5.34 25.48
CA LEU A 106 -17.05 5.98 24.65
C LEU A 106 -18.12 6.58 25.58
N ASN A 107 -18.32 7.87 25.49
CA ASN A 107 -19.28 8.57 26.32
C ASN A 107 -20.72 8.36 25.82
N SER A 108 -21.68 8.72 26.64
CA SER A 108 -23.12 8.62 26.37
C SER A 108 -23.53 9.16 25.00
N GLY A 109 -24.34 8.40 24.26
CA GLY A 109 -24.83 8.80 22.94
C GLY A 109 -23.76 8.88 21.86
N SER A 110 -22.57 8.29 22.07
CA SER A 110 -21.45 8.32 21.12
C SER A 110 -21.35 7.04 20.32
N THR A 111 -20.79 7.16 19.13
CA THR A 111 -20.56 6.05 18.18
C THR A 111 -19.13 6.07 17.70
N LEU A 112 -18.49 4.90 17.74
CA LEU A 112 -17.16 4.68 17.19
C LEU A 112 -17.24 3.62 16.09
N ARG A 113 -16.85 3.99 14.87
CA ARG A 113 -16.75 3.08 13.72
C ARG A 113 -15.28 2.86 13.39
N TYR A 114 -14.87 1.61 13.22
CA TYR A 114 -13.47 1.23 12.97
C TYR A 114 -13.40 -0.01 12.09
N PRO A 115 -12.33 -0.21 11.29
CA PRO A 115 -12.15 -1.43 10.51
C PRO A 115 -11.83 -2.61 11.44
N THR A 116 -12.39 -3.80 11.16
CA THR A 116 -12.14 -5.02 11.95
C THR A 116 -10.66 -5.43 11.94
N VAL A 117 -9.91 -4.99 10.92
CA VAL A 117 -8.46 -5.13 10.81
C VAL A 117 -7.90 -3.80 10.32
N PHE A 118 -6.98 -3.21 11.07
CA PHE A 118 -6.30 -1.99 10.65
C PHE A 118 -5.34 -2.22 9.48
N LYS A 119 -5.18 -1.22 8.62
CA LYS A 119 -4.23 -1.23 7.50
C LYS A 119 -2.78 -1.33 8.00
N LYS A 120 -1.90 -1.67 7.07
CA LYS A 120 -0.46 -1.77 7.37
C LYS A 120 0.21 -0.42 7.60
N ASP A 121 -0.37 0.66 7.07
CA ASP A 121 0.18 2.01 7.07
C ASP A 121 -0.51 2.98 8.03
N ASN A 122 -1.73 2.68 8.48
CA ASN A 122 -2.50 3.55 9.38
C ASN A 122 -3.59 2.80 10.16
N ARG A 123 -4.11 3.48 11.21
CA ARG A 123 -5.19 3.01 12.08
C ARG A 123 -6.27 4.09 12.12
N ASN A 124 -7.26 3.99 11.22
CA ASN A 124 -8.32 4.98 11.08
C ASN A 124 -9.57 4.57 11.84
N VAL A 125 -10.13 5.49 12.62
CA VAL A 125 -11.45 5.36 13.25
C VAL A 125 -12.29 6.60 12.97
N GLU A 126 -13.61 6.46 13.01
CA GLU A 126 -14.58 7.54 12.87
C GLU A 126 -15.34 7.69 14.19
N LEU A 127 -15.34 8.89 14.75
CA LEU A 127 -16.01 9.21 16.00
C LEU A 127 -17.16 10.18 15.78
N LYS A 128 -18.34 9.82 16.27
CA LYS A 128 -19.46 10.73 16.51
C LYS A 128 -19.72 10.79 18.02
N GLY A 129 -19.76 11.99 18.60
CA GLY A 129 -19.90 12.15 20.04
C GLY A 129 -18.56 12.33 20.74
N GLU A 130 -18.42 11.82 21.96
CA GLU A 130 -17.23 12.03 22.79
C GLU A 130 -16.56 10.70 23.14
N ALA A 131 -15.23 10.68 22.99
CA ALA A 131 -14.43 9.52 23.38
C ALA A 131 -13.08 9.94 23.98
N TYR A 132 -12.64 9.17 24.97
CA TYR A 132 -11.29 9.23 25.49
C TYR A 132 -10.51 8.03 24.98
N PHE A 133 -9.31 8.28 24.48
CA PHE A 133 -8.46 7.30 23.83
C PHE A 133 -7.18 7.09 24.63
N GLU A 134 -6.81 5.85 24.87
CA GLU A 134 -5.47 5.41 25.25
C GLU A 134 -4.90 4.59 24.09
N VAL A 135 -4.20 5.28 23.18
CA VAL A 135 -3.70 4.66 21.95
C VAL A 135 -2.38 3.96 22.22
N GLU A 136 -2.30 2.71 21.78
CA GLU A 136 -1.06 1.90 21.85
C GLU A 136 0.02 2.53 20.97
N ALA A 137 1.26 2.56 21.50
CA ALA A 137 2.37 3.23 20.84
C ALA A 137 2.85 2.47 19.60
N ASP A 138 2.72 3.09 18.44
CA ASP A 138 3.20 2.57 17.16
C ASP A 138 3.66 3.73 16.27
N ARG A 139 4.97 3.83 16.05
CA ARG A 139 5.57 4.93 15.27
C ARG A 139 5.45 4.75 13.76
N GLU A 140 5.20 3.53 13.31
CA GLU A 140 5.10 3.20 11.88
C GLU A 140 3.67 3.39 11.37
N ARG A 141 2.66 3.19 12.25
CA ARG A 141 1.25 3.29 11.91
C ARG A 141 0.54 4.34 12.76
N PRO A 142 0.39 5.57 12.28
CA PRO A 142 -0.36 6.60 12.98
C PRO A 142 -1.82 6.20 13.19
N PHE A 143 -2.39 6.61 14.33
CA PHE A 143 -3.79 6.42 14.66
C PHE A 143 -4.56 7.70 14.37
N TYR A 144 -5.60 7.62 13.56
CA TYR A 144 -6.44 8.75 13.15
C TYR A 144 -7.83 8.64 13.75
N VAL A 145 -8.30 9.72 14.35
CA VAL A 145 -9.70 9.91 14.74
C VAL A 145 -10.32 10.95 13.81
N ASN A 146 -11.22 10.51 12.96
CA ASN A 146 -11.95 11.37 12.02
C ASN A 146 -13.31 11.74 12.61
N THR A 147 -13.69 13.02 12.48
CA THR A 147 -14.97 13.53 12.98
C THR A 147 -15.89 13.92 11.83
N PRO A 148 -17.23 13.96 12.04
CA PRO A 148 -18.19 14.31 10.98
C PRO A 148 -17.96 15.70 10.37
N ALA A 149 -17.44 16.66 11.14
CA ALA A 149 -17.13 18.00 10.64
C ALA A 149 -15.81 18.08 9.84
N GLY A 150 -15.18 16.94 9.57
CA GLY A 150 -13.94 16.86 8.78
C GLY A 150 -12.65 17.13 9.55
N LEU A 151 -12.72 17.43 10.83
CA LEU A 151 -11.54 17.55 11.68
C LEU A 151 -10.94 16.17 11.89
N SER A 152 -9.63 16.01 11.70
CA SER A 152 -8.90 14.76 11.94
C SER A 152 -7.84 14.95 13.01
N VAL A 153 -7.79 14.03 13.96
CA VAL A 153 -6.78 14.00 15.02
C VAL A 153 -5.87 12.79 14.78
N TYR A 154 -4.54 12.98 14.75
CA TYR A 154 -3.64 11.87 14.60
C TYR A 154 -2.54 11.82 15.66
N VAL A 155 -2.20 10.60 16.07
CA VAL A 155 -1.28 10.31 17.16
C VAL A 155 -0.45 9.04 16.89
N TYR A 156 0.64 8.85 17.66
CA TYR A 156 1.50 7.66 17.58
C TYR A 156 1.56 6.86 18.89
N GLY A 157 0.77 7.20 19.88
CA GLY A 157 0.78 6.59 21.22
C GLY A 157 0.55 7.66 22.28
N THR A 158 -0.73 7.88 22.61
CA THR A 158 -1.15 9.12 23.27
C THR A 158 -2.43 8.86 24.06
N LYS A 159 -2.60 9.60 25.17
CA LYS A 159 -3.85 9.67 25.91
C LYS A 159 -4.49 11.04 25.69
N PHE A 160 -5.70 11.03 25.14
CA PHE A 160 -6.40 12.27 24.77
C PHE A 160 -7.91 12.08 24.71
N ASN A 161 -8.64 13.17 24.83
CA ASN A 161 -10.09 13.23 24.68
C ASN A 161 -10.48 13.98 23.41
N VAL A 162 -11.50 13.49 22.71
CA VAL A 162 -12.14 14.21 21.59
C VAL A 162 -13.63 14.29 21.87
N ASN A 163 -14.15 15.51 21.92
CA ASN A 163 -15.58 15.80 21.98
C ASN A 163 -16.03 16.37 20.64
N ALA A 164 -16.82 15.62 19.91
CA ALA A 164 -17.27 15.92 18.54
C ALA A 164 -18.77 15.60 18.35
N TYR A 165 -19.62 15.91 19.32
CA TYR A 165 -21.07 15.77 19.16
C TYR A 165 -21.56 16.68 18.03
N GLU A 166 -22.48 16.16 17.21
CA GLU A 166 -22.98 16.88 16.04
C GLU A 166 -23.78 18.12 16.40
N ASP A 167 -24.52 18.07 17.53
CA ASP A 167 -25.34 19.14 18.08
C ASP A 167 -24.55 20.20 18.86
N ASP A 168 -23.23 20.02 19.07
CA ASP A 168 -22.37 21.02 19.67
C ASP A 168 -21.83 21.97 18.61
N ASN A 169 -21.67 23.27 18.95
CA ASN A 169 -21.15 24.31 18.05
C ASN A 169 -19.65 24.15 17.78
N SER A 170 -18.96 23.32 18.55
CA SER A 170 -17.50 23.16 18.45
C SER A 170 -17.08 21.71 18.66
N ILE A 171 -15.88 21.39 18.16
CA ILE A 171 -15.16 20.16 18.47
C ILE A 171 -14.02 20.52 19.40
N GLU A 172 -13.88 19.79 20.50
CA GLU A 172 -12.79 19.98 21.46
C GLU A 172 -11.87 18.75 21.48
N THR A 173 -10.56 18.97 21.35
CA THR A 173 -9.54 17.94 21.54
C THR A 173 -8.64 18.33 22.70
N VAL A 174 -8.48 17.46 23.70
CA VAL A 174 -7.69 17.69 24.91
C VAL A 174 -6.60 16.65 25.02
N LEU A 175 -5.36 17.10 25.24
CA LEU A 175 -4.22 16.20 25.41
C LEU A 175 -3.86 15.99 26.86
N GLU A 176 -3.89 14.71 27.29
CA GLU A 176 -3.43 14.29 28.63
C GLU A 176 -1.94 13.91 28.62
N LYS A 177 -1.54 13.01 27.72
CA LYS A 177 -0.17 12.49 27.66
C LYS A 177 0.26 12.20 26.24
N GLY A 178 1.49 12.54 25.87
CA GLY A 178 2.07 12.28 24.55
C GLY A 178 2.06 13.50 23.64
N LYS A 179 1.69 13.32 22.37
CA LYS A 179 1.58 14.37 21.37
C LYS A 179 0.35 14.12 20.49
N VAL A 180 -0.41 15.17 20.25
CA VAL A 180 -1.57 15.17 19.36
C VAL A 180 -1.33 16.17 18.25
N ASN A 181 -1.64 15.78 17.01
CA ASN A 181 -1.70 16.69 15.89
C ASN A 181 -3.16 16.72 15.39
N VAL A 182 -3.70 17.90 15.22
CA VAL A 182 -5.05 18.12 14.72
C VAL A 182 -4.99 18.78 13.36
N ILE A 183 -5.63 18.16 12.38
CA ILE A 183 -5.68 18.64 10.99
C ILE A 183 -7.05 19.28 10.77
N SER A 184 -7.05 20.51 10.24
CA SER A 184 -8.27 21.21 9.87
C SER A 184 -9.03 20.49 8.74
N PRO A 185 -10.35 20.71 8.59
CA PRO A 185 -11.16 20.08 7.55
C PRO A 185 -10.68 20.34 6.12
N ASP A 186 -10.05 21.49 5.87
CA ASP A 186 -9.47 21.82 4.56
C ASP A 186 -8.08 21.21 4.32
N GLY A 187 -7.54 20.48 5.31
CA GLY A 187 -6.23 19.83 5.25
C GLY A 187 -5.02 20.78 5.27
N LYS A 188 -5.24 22.10 5.35
CA LYS A 188 -4.16 23.09 5.20
C LYS A 188 -3.46 23.43 6.50
N THR A 189 -4.16 23.30 7.63
CA THR A 189 -3.63 23.68 8.94
C THR A 189 -3.48 22.45 9.81
N THR A 190 -2.30 22.29 10.39
CA THR A 190 -2.04 21.28 11.42
C THR A 190 -1.59 21.98 12.69
N VAL A 191 -2.30 21.71 13.79
CA VAL A 191 -1.98 22.26 15.11
C VAL A 191 -1.51 21.13 16.02
N GLN A 192 -0.32 21.27 16.61
CA GLN A 192 0.20 20.33 17.59
C GLN A 192 -0.15 20.76 19.00
N LEU A 193 -0.62 19.80 19.82
CA LEU A 193 -0.87 19.99 21.25
C LEU A 193 0.23 19.36 22.10
N ALA A 194 0.52 20.04 23.21
CA ALA A 194 1.29 19.51 24.33
C ALA A 194 0.37 19.08 25.48
N PRO A 195 0.83 18.22 26.41
CA PRO A 195 0.03 17.84 27.58
C PRO A 195 -0.49 19.05 28.37
N GLY A 196 -1.78 19.01 28.75
CA GLY A 196 -2.47 20.11 29.40
C GLY A 196 -3.00 21.20 28.43
N GLU A 197 -2.90 20.96 27.12
CA GLU A 197 -3.47 21.84 26.12
C GLU A 197 -4.74 21.27 25.50
N ARG A 198 -5.60 22.18 25.02
CA ARG A 198 -6.78 21.89 24.23
C ARG A 198 -6.76 22.63 22.90
N LEU A 199 -7.45 22.08 21.92
CA LEU A 199 -7.83 22.77 20.70
C LEU A 199 -9.34 22.76 20.60
N LEU A 200 -9.91 23.94 20.40
CA LEU A 200 -11.33 24.13 20.11
C LEU A 200 -11.48 24.52 18.63
N TYR A 201 -12.25 23.73 17.89
CA TYR A 201 -12.64 24.04 16.51
C TYR A 201 -14.08 24.52 16.50
N ASN A 202 -14.31 25.78 16.19
CA ASN A 202 -15.64 26.31 16.02
C ASN A 202 -16.18 25.98 14.63
N LYS A 203 -17.33 25.28 14.57
CA LYS A 203 -17.91 24.80 13.31
C LYS A 203 -18.48 25.93 12.44
N ALA A 204 -18.96 27.02 13.05
CA ALA A 204 -19.61 28.11 12.33
C ALA A 204 -18.60 28.99 11.56
N ASP A 205 -17.52 29.40 12.21
CA ASP A 205 -16.50 30.28 11.62
C ASP A 205 -15.21 29.56 11.23
N GLN A 206 -15.15 28.22 11.41
CA GLN A 206 -14.05 27.33 11.08
C GLN A 206 -12.71 27.71 11.73
N LYS A 207 -12.76 28.40 12.86
CA LYS A 207 -11.57 28.85 13.59
C LYS A 207 -11.06 27.79 14.55
N LEU A 208 -9.75 27.70 14.62
CA LEU A 208 -9.02 26.87 15.57
C LEU A 208 -8.47 27.75 16.70
N MET A 209 -8.83 27.43 17.94
CA MET A 209 -8.36 28.15 19.13
C MET A 209 -7.64 27.19 20.07
N LYS A 210 -6.34 27.37 20.24
CA LYS A 210 -5.50 26.59 21.15
C LYS A 210 -5.42 27.30 22.51
N GLY A 211 -5.50 26.52 23.59
CA GLY A 211 -5.39 27.05 24.96
C GLY A 211 -4.99 25.98 25.97
N LYS A 212 -4.75 26.41 27.22
CA LYS A 212 -4.54 25.51 28.35
C LYS A 212 -5.88 25.10 28.97
N VAL A 213 -5.93 23.91 29.57
CA VAL A 213 -7.13 23.39 30.23
C VAL A 213 -6.75 22.50 31.40
N ASP A 214 -7.62 22.42 32.41
CA ASP A 214 -7.57 21.36 33.40
C ASP A 214 -8.04 20.06 32.75
N VAL A 215 -7.09 19.18 32.47
CA VAL A 215 -7.37 17.90 31.79
C VAL A 215 -8.34 17.05 32.58
N TYR A 216 -8.21 17.02 33.91
CA TYR A 216 -9.09 16.20 34.76
C TYR A 216 -10.58 16.63 34.60
N GLU A 217 -10.86 17.92 34.50
CA GLU A 217 -12.22 18.41 34.25
C GLU A 217 -12.84 17.84 32.96
N LYS A 218 -12.00 17.65 31.94
CA LYS A 218 -12.45 17.21 30.60
C LYS A 218 -12.52 15.68 30.44
N VAL A 219 -11.82 14.93 31.30
CA VAL A 219 -11.76 13.46 31.17
C VAL A 219 -12.43 12.73 32.35
N ALA A 220 -12.87 13.44 33.41
CA ALA A 220 -13.49 12.88 34.60
C ALA A 220 -14.77 12.10 34.31
N TRP A 221 -15.43 12.37 33.21
CA TRP A 221 -16.64 11.67 32.78
C TRP A 221 -16.43 10.17 32.61
N LYS A 222 -15.24 9.72 32.17
CA LYS A 222 -14.90 8.29 32.04
C LYS A 222 -14.96 7.54 33.40
N ASP A 223 -14.83 8.27 34.49
CA ASP A 223 -14.93 7.79 35.87
C ASP A 223 -16.32 8.09 36.50
N GLY A 224 -17.31 8.43 35.65
CA GLY A 224 -18.69 8.74 36.09
C GLY A 224 -18.84 10.09 36.78
N LYS A 225 -17.92 11.03 36.60
CA LYS A 225 -17.93 12.37 37.23
C LYS A 225 -18.10 13.46 36.22
N LEU A 226 -19.06 14.36 36.42
CA LEU A 226 -19.19 15.58 35.65
C LEU A 226 -18.68 16.75 36.48
N ILE A 227 -17.70 17.49 35.97
CA ILE A 227 -17.11 18.65 36.62
C ILE A 227 -17.44 19.87 35.76
N PHE A 228 -18.00 20.89 36.38
CA PHE A 228 -18.35 22.15 35.76
C PHE A 228 -17.63 23.28 36.50
N ARG A 229 -16.80 24.06 35.79
CA ARG A 229 -16.14 25.25 36.31
C ARG A 229 -16.37 26.38 35.35
N ASN A 230 -17.07 27.43 35.81
CA ASN A 230 -17.41 28.59 34.98
C ASN A 230 -18.12 28.24 33.67
N ALA A 231 -18.89 27.14 33.66
CA ALA A 231 -19.65 26.70 32.50
C ALA A 231 -20.97 27.50 32.39
N GLU A 232 -21.42 27.77 31.18
CA GLU A 232 -22.73 28.33 30.91
C GLU A 232 -23.83 27.32 31.24
N LEU A 233 -24.99 27.81 31.69
CA LEU A 233 -26.11 26.93 32.08
C LEU A 233 -26.54 26.01 30.92
N ASP A 234 -26.56 26.51 29.71
CA ASP A 234 -26.93 25.73 28.52
C ASP A 234 -25.96 24.58 28.28
N GLU A 235 -24.65 24.77 28.48
CA GLU A 235 -23.63 23.72 28.41
C GLU A 235 -23.84 22.67 29.50
N ILE A 236 -24.13 23.13 30.73
CA ILE A 236 -24.41 22.22 31.87
C ILE A 236 -25.63 21.36 31.57
N PHE A 237 -26.75 21.97 31.12
CA PHE A 237 -27.97 21.22 30.80
C PHE A 237 -27.76 20.24 29.64
N LYS A 238 -27.05 20.65 28.57
CA LYS A 238 -26.70 19.72 27.47
C LYS A 238 -25.90 18.52 27.94
N ARG A 239 -24.88 18.74 28.75
CA ARG A 239 -24.05 17.65 29.25
C ARG A 239 -24.84 16.72 30.22
N LEU A 240 -25.68 17.28 31.09
CA LEU A 240 -26.56 16.50 31.96
C LEU A 240 -27.63 15.72 31.21
N ALA A 241 -28.18 16.27 30.13
CA ALA A 241 -29.20 15.60 29.33
C ALA A 241 -28.65 14.39 28.54
N ARG A 242 -27.32 14.35 28.30
CA ARG A 242 -26.65 13.21 27.66
C ARG A 242 -26.34 12.08 28.65
N HIS A 243 -26.14 12.39 29.93
CA HIS A 243 -25.83 11.45 31.01
C HIS A 243 -27.05 11.02 31.80
#